data_3507ea98f38afbcb63d414c02a6133e0
#
_entry.id   3507ea98f38afbcb63d414c02a6133e0
#
_cell.length_a   1.000
_cell.length_b   1.000
_cell.length_c   1.000
_cell.angle_alpha   90.00
_cell.angle_beta   90.00
_cell.angle_gamma   90.00
#
_symmetry.space_group_name_H-M   'P 1'
#
loop_
_entity.id
_entity.type
_entity.pdbx_description
1 polymer ?
#
loop_
_entity_poly.entity_id
_entity_poly.type
_entity_poly.pdbx_seq_one_letter_code
_entity_poly.pdbx_strand_id
1 'polypeptide(L)'
;MSIVVTTPTGHVGSRVVRLLLQAGVRPRVLVRDPARLDEAARAQVDVRRGDLTDAGFVRDAVAGARSVFWVDPTPHSAADPIETSLRTAAPLVEAAQVGDVKRVVLLSSIGAEKRHGVGHIDALAAIEERLDATGVDVLHLRCAYFFTNLLLDLEGLSRGVLTTAFDPDHPMPWVDPRDIGDVVAARLLSDAWQGRLVQAVHGPEDLTFNQVARILTEALGRQVRLNLVSDDGVRDALRAAGLPPSAVEGIVGMTAGSRDLVPEQPRALLTTTPTRLGGWAHAHLRPLLEG
;
A
#
# COMPACT_ATOMS: atom_id res chain seq x y z
N MET A 1 21.55 9.60 12.58
CA MET A 1 20.78 8.36 12.31
C MET A 1 19.78 8.67 11.20
N SER A 2 19.72 7.86 10.15
CA SER A 2 18.93 8.12 8.94
C SER A 2 17.54 7.48 9.04
N ILE A 3 16.55 8.12 8.41
CA ILE A 3 15.27 7.51 8.07
C ILE A 3 15.39 6.97 6.64
N VAL A 4 15.07 5.71 6.43
CA VAL A 4 15.09 5.06 5.11
C VAL A 4 13.67 4.93 4.58
N VAL A 5 13.46 5.31 3.32
CA VAL A 5 12.16 5.21 2.63
C VAL A 5 12.32 4.35 1.39
N THR A 6 11.62 3.22 1.36
CA THR A 6 11.48 2.39 0.15
C THR A 6 10.37 2.92 -0.75
N THR A 7 10.39 2.58 -2.02
CA THR A 7 9.39 3.02 -3.02
C THR A 7 9.04 4.53 -2.99
N PRO A 8 10.06 5.44 -2.98
CA PRO A 8 9.86 6.89 -2.78
C PRO A 8 9.10 7.57 -3.93
N THR A 9 8.89 6.90 -5.05
CA THR A 9 8.16 7.39 -6.23
C THR A 9 6.72 6.88 -6.30
N GLY A 10 6.29 6.04 -5.34
CA GLY A 10 4.92 5.54 -5.24
C GLY A 10 3.98 6.54 -4.55
N HIS A 11 2.68 6.26 -4.57
CA HIS A 11 1.64 7.16 -4.04
C HIS A 11 1.84 7.50 -2.54
N VAL A 12 2.20 6.51 -1.72
CA VAL A 12 2.48 6.71 -0.29
C VAL A 12 3.88 7.27 -0.08
N GLY A 13 4.90 6.62 -0.68
CA GLY A 13 6.31 6.95 -0.45
C GLY A 13 6.69 8.37 -0.85
N SER A 14 6.15 8.89 -1.96
CA SER A 14 6.40 10.27 -2.40
C SER A 14 5.85 11.30 -1.41
N ARG A 15 4.70 11.02 -0.82
CA ARG A 15 4.13 11.86 0.23
C ARG A 15 4.98 11.85 1.50
N VAL A 16 5.44 10.66 1.91
CA VAL A 16 6.34 10.49 3.06
C VAL A 16 7.62 11.30 2.87
N VAL A 17 8.30 11.17 1.72
CA VAL A 17 9.52 11.92 1.43
C VAL A 17 9.29 13.42 1.54
N ARG A 18 8.22 13.94 0.93
CA ARG A 18 7.89 15.37 1.01
C ARG A 18 7.70 15.86 2.44
N LEU A 19 6.97 15.12 3.27
CA LEU A 19 6.72 15.50 4.65
C LEU A 19 7.97 15.44 5.53
N LEU A 20 8.85 14.45 5.32
CA LEU A 20 10.13 14.39 6.00
C LEU A 20 11.01 15.58 5.65
N LEU A 21 11.07 15.99 4.38
CA LEU A 21 11.80 17.18 3.95
C LEU A 21 11.21 18.46 4.55
N GLN A 22 9.89 18.60 4.60
CA GLN A 22 9.23 19.72 5.25
C GLN A 22 9.53 19.80 6.76
N ALA A 23 9.73 18.65 7.41
CA ALA A 23 10.17 18.57 8.80
C ALA A 23 11.69 18.79 8.99
N GLY A 24 12.43 19.15 7.94
CA GLY A 24 13.89 19.34 7.99
C GLY A 24 14.71 18.05 8.06
N VAL A 25 14.09 16.91 7.82
CA VAL A 25 14.76 15.61 7.80
C VAL A 25 15.17 15.25 6.39
N ARG A 26 16.44 14.91 6.20
CA ARG A 26 16.99 14.38 4.94
C ARG A 26 16.90 12.84 4.93
N PRO A 27 15.87 12.24 4.30
CA PRO A 27 15.75 10.79 4.28
C PRO A 27 16.72 10.16 3.28
N ARG A 28 17.09 8.89 3.53
CA ARG A 28 17.67 8.01 2.54
C ARG A 28 16.56 7.36 1.75
N VAL A 29 16.60 7.45 0.43
CA VAL A 29 15.55 6.89 -0.45
C VAL A 29 16.13 5.80 -1.32
N LEU A 30 15.46 4.63 -1.34
CA LEU A 30 15.85 3.49 -2.15
C LEU A 30 15.05 3.46 -3.44
N VAL A 31 15.71 3.63 -4.58
CA VAL A 31 15.04 3.79 -5.88
C VAL A 31 15.83 3.14 -7.02
N ARG A 32 15.15 2.48 -7.94
CA ARG A 32 15.78 1.90 -9.14
C ARG A 32 16.21 2.96 -10.15
N ASP A 33 15.35 3.94 -10.36
CA ASP A 33 15.56 5.05 -11.28
C ASP A 33 15.39 6.40 -10.57
N PRO A 34 16.50 7.09 -10.23
CA PRO A 34 16.46 8.40 -9.59
C PRO A 34 15.80 9.50 -10.44
N ALA A 35 15.70 9.35 -11.77
CA ALA A 35 15.07 10.33 -12.62
C ALA A 35 13.54 10.43 -12.39
N ARG A 36 12.94 9.40 -11.79
CA ARG A 36 11.52 9.38 -11.40
C ARG A 36 11.20 10.13 -10.10
N LEU A 37 12.22 10.53 -9.35
CA LEU A 37 12.03 11.41 -8.20
C LEU A 37 11.72 12.84 -8.68
N ASP A 38 10.85 13.52 -7.94
CA ASP A 38 10.68 14.96 -8.09
C ASP A 38 12.05 15.64 -7.98
N GLU A 39 12.36 16.58 -8.89
CA GLU A 39 13.69 17.19 -8.99
C GLU A 39 14.07 17.96 -7.71
N ALA A 40 13.12 18.70 -7.15
CA ALA A 40 13.35 19.46 -5.91
C ALA A 40 13.56 18.52 -4.71
N ALA A 41 12.85 17.39 -4.64
CA ALA A 41 13.04 16.39 -3.61
C ALA A 41 14.38 15.65 -3.80
N ARG A 42 14.73 15.29 -5.04
CA ARG A 42 15.98 14.57 -5.36
C ARG A 42 17.22 15.31 -4.89
N ALA A 43 17.25 16.63 -4.98
CA ALA A 43 18.36 17.46 -4.53
C ALA A 43 18.53 17.44 -2.98
N GLN A 44 17.51 17.08 -2.24
CA GLN A 44 17.44 17.18 -0.79
C GLN A 44 17.48 15.83 -0.05
N VAL A 45 17.50 14.70 -0.76
CA VAL A 45 17.50 13.35 -0.17
C VAL A 45 18.87 12.66 -0.35
N ASP A 46 19.15 11.61 0.46
CA ASP A 46 20.27 10.69 0.22
C ASP A 46 19.80 9.58 -0.72
N VAL A 47 20.08 9.71 -2.01
CA VAL A 47 19.63 8.75 -3.02
C VAL A 47 20.52 7.52 -3.02
N ARG A 48 19.93 6.34 -2.84
CA ARG A 48 20.53 5.02 -3.04
C ARG A 48 19.90 4.35 -4.25
N ARG A 49 20.68 4.21 -5.31
CA ARG A 49 20.23 3.55 -6.53
C ARG A 49 20.46 2.06 -6.44
N GLY A 50 19.39 1.27 -6.55
CA GLY A 50 19.44 -0.19 -6.53
C GLY A 50 18.05 -0.81 -6.60
N ASP A 51 18.02 -2.13 -6.64
CA ASP A 51 16.79 -2.91 -6.64
C ASP A 51 16.57 -3.53 -5.26
N LEU A 52 15.35 -3.47 -4.74
CA LEU A 52 14.99 -4.07 -3.45
C LEU A 52 15.00 -5.61 -3.49
N THR A 53 15.09 -6.22 -4.66
CA THR A 53 15.33 -7.67 -4.81
C THR A 53 16.80 -8.06 -4.62
N ASP A 54 17.71 -7.10 -4.61
CA ASP A 54 19.13 -7.31 -4.30
C ASP A 54 19.34 -7.24 -2.77
N ALA A 55 19.56 -8.39 -2.17
CA ALA A 55 19.77 -8.53 -0.74
C ALA A 55 20.98 -7.77 -0.21
N GLY A 56 22.07 -7.71 -0.99
CA GLY A 56 23.28 -6.95 -0.64
C GLY A 56 23.00 -5.46 -0.58
N PHE A 57 22.36 -4.94 -1.62
CA PHE A 57 21.93 -3.54 -1.67
C PHE A 57 21.02 -3.16 -0.50
N VAL A 58 20.01 -3.99 -0.18
CA VAL A 58 19.08 -3.70 0.92
C VAL A 58 19.82 -3.66 2.25
N ARG A 59 20.66 -4.66 2.56
CA ARG A 59 21.46 -4.67 3.81
C ARG A 59 22.27 -3.40 3.97
N ASP A 60 23.05 -3.04 2.93
CA ASP A 60 23.91 -1.84 2.98
C ASP A 60 23.08 -0.55 3.11
N ALA A 61 21.93 -0.51 2.45
CA ALA A 61 21.08 0.67 2.44
C ALA A 61 20.32 0.90 3.76
N VAL A 62 19.99 -0.16 4.51
CA VAL A 62 19.28 -0.04 5.79
C VAL A 62 20.22 -0.04 7.00
N ALA A 63 21.51 -0.38 6.83
CA ALA A 63 22.47 -0.44 7.92
C ALA A 63 22.55 0.88 8.68
N GLY A 64 22.46 0.80 10.02
CA GLY A 64 22.49 1.94 10.94
C GLY A 64 21.29 2.86 10.85
N ALA A 65 20.19 2.43 10.23
CA ALA A 65 18.98 3.21 10.13
C ALA A 65 18.29 3.36 11.48
N ARG A 66 17.87 4.60 11.82
CA ARG A 66 16.96 4.83 12.95
C ARG A 66 15.59 4.22 12.69
N SER A 67 15.08 4.42 11.49
CA SER A 67 13.77 3.91 11.09
C SER A 67 13.76 3.56 9.60
N VAL A 68 13.07 2.50 9.25
CA VAL A 68 12.82 2.10 7.86
C VAL A 68 11.32 2.11 7.60
N PHE A 69 10.87 2.86 6.60
CA PHE A 69 9.56 2.68 6.01
C PHE A 69 9.66 1.65 4.89
N TRP A 70 9.02 0.51 5.09
CA TRP A 70 9.03 -0.59 4.14
C TRP A 70 7.68 -0.71 3.43
N VAL A 71 7.74 -0.67 2.11
CA VAL A 71 6.64 -1.04 1.21
C VAL A 71 7.13 -2.21 0.37
N ASP A 72 6.37 -3.30 0.34
CA ASP A 72 6.67 -4.42 -0.54
C ASP A 72 6.61 -3.98 -2.01
N PRO A 73 7.71 -4.07 -2.77
CA PRO A 73 7.75 -3.64 -4.15
C PRO A 73 7.30 -4.73 -5.13
N THR A 74 6.91 -5.90 -4.65
CA THR A 74 6.61 -7.08 -5.48
C THR A 74 5.42 -6.81 -6.38
N PRO A 75 5.57 -6.94 -7.71
CA PRO A 75 4.43 -6.81 -8.59
C PRO A 75 3.50 -8.01 -8.44
N HIS A 76 2.19 -7.75 -8.42
CA HIS A 76 1.17 -8.82 -8.37
C HIS A 76 1.28 -9.80 -9.55
N SER A 77 1.97 -9.42 -10.64
CA SER A 77 2.23 -10.25 -11.82
C SER A 77 3.50 -11.10 -11.73
N ALA A 78 4.20 -11.12 -10.60
CA ALA A 78 5.37 -11.99 -10.42
C ALA A 78 4.98 -13.47 -10.57
N ALA A 79 5.94 -14.31 -10.95
CA ALA A 79 5.71 -15.75 -11.12
C ALA A 79 5.22 -16.44 -9.84
N ASP A 80 5.78 -16.07 -8.70
CA ASP A 80 5.29 -16.37 -7.36
C ASP A 80 5.38 -15.10 -6.52
N PRO A 81 4.29 -14.32 -6.41
CA PRO A 81 4.30 -13.06 -5.69
C PRO A 81 4.56 -13.21 -4.19
N ILE A 82 4.02 -14.25 -3.55
CA ILE A 82 4.19 -14.48 -2.11
C ILE A 82 5.65 -14.80 -1.80
N GLU A 83 6.24 -15.77 -2.50
CA GLU A 83 7.66 -16.11 -2.31
C GLU A 83 8.57 -14.93 -2.62
N THR A 84 8.27 -14.19 -3.70
CA THR A 84 9.05 -13.01 -4.09
C THR A 84 9.01 -11.94 -3.01
N SER A 85 7.83 -11.64 -2.43
CA SER A 85 7.68 -10.69 -1.33
C SER A 85 8.51 -11.11 -0.10
N LEU A 86 8.43 -12.37 0.29
CA LEU A 86 9.16 -12.91 1.44
C LEU A 86 10.68 -12.85 1.26
N ARG A 87 11.15 -13.18 0.04
CA ARG A 87 12.57 -13.09 -0.32
C ARG A 87 13.07 -11.64 -0.35
N THR A 88 12.25 -10.73 -0.87
CA THR A 88 12.60 -9.31 -0.96
C THR A 88 12.66 -8.66 0.42
N ALA A 89 11.80 -9.05 1.37
CA ALA A 89 11.81 -8.54 2.72
C ALA A 89 12.88 -9.19 3.63
N ALA A 90 13.42 -10.36 3.26
CA ALA A 90 14.37 -11.09 4.12
C ALA A 90 15.57 -10.27 4.58
N PRO A 91 16.24 -9.45 3.72
CA PRO A 91 17.40 -8.65 4.17
C PRO A 91 17.03 -7.58 5.21
N LEU A 92 15.82 -7.01 5.15
CA LEU A 92 15.32 -6.11 6.18
C LEU A 92 15.12 -6.84 7.52
N VAL A 93 14.51 -8.04 7.47
CA VAL A 93 14.30 -8.88 8.66
C VAL A 93 15.65 -9.26 9.30
N GLU A 94 16.65 -9.67 8.48
CA GLU A 94 18.01 -9.97 8.94
C GLU A 94 18.66 -8.74 9.61
N ALA A 95 18.58 -7.56 8.99
CA ALA A 95 19.12 -6.33 9.54
C ALA A 95 18.41 -5.92 10.86
N ALA A 96 17.11 -6.15 10.97
CA ALA A 96 16.37 -5.94 12.20
C ALA A 96 16.83 -6.92 13.30
N GLN A 97 17.02 -8.20 12.97
CA GLN A 97 17.41 -9.23 13.91
C GLN A 97 18.80 -8.99 14.52
N VAL A 98 19.76 -8.45 13.74
CA VAL A 98 21.10 -8.12 14.24
C VAL A 98 21.18 -6.71 14.88
N GLY A 99 20.08 -5.99 14.93
CA GLY A 99 19.99 -4.68 15.57
C GLY A 99 20.54 -3.51 14.74
N ASP A 100 20.78 -3.70 13.44
CA ASP A 100 21.23 -2.65 12.51
C ASP A 100 20.10 -1.66 12.18
N VAL A 101 18.86 -2.06 12.32
CA VAL A 101 17.65 -1.25 12.19
C VAL A 101 16.97 -1.14 13.55
N LYS A 102 16.64 0.09 13.99
CA LYS A 102 16.02 0.31 15.30
C LYS A 102 14.50 0.25 15.26
N ARG A 103 13.90 0.70 14.17
CA ARG A 103 12.43 0.74 13.99
C ARG A 103 12.03 0.42 12.57
N VAL A 104 10.91 -0.24 12.40
CA VAL A 104 10.29 -0.52 11.10
C VAL A 104 8.84 -0.05 11.10
N VAL A 105 8.48 0.73 10.09
CA VAL A 105 7.09 1.00 9.75
C VAL A 105 6.79 0.20 8.48
N LEU A 106 6.01 -0.86 8.62
CA LEU A 106 5.60 -1.72 7.52
C LEU A 106 4.26 -1.24 6.96
N LEU A 107 4.20 -0.97 5.66
CA LEU A 107 2.94 -0.80 4.95
C LEU A 107 2.29 -2.18 4.78
N SER A 108 1.37 -2.50 5.64
CA SER A 108 0.58 -3.72 5.65
C SER A 108 -0.85 -3.46 5.15
N SER A 109 -1.71 -4.42 5.22
CA SER A 109 -3.10 -4.35 4.76
C SER A 109 -4.06 -4.86 5.82
N ILE A 110 -5.28 -4.33 5.84
CA ILE A 110 -6.40 -5.05 6.45
C ILE A 110 -6.49 -6.43 5.79
N GLY A 111 -6.83 -7.45 6.56
CA GLY A 111 -6.78 -8.85 6.12
C GLY A 111 -5.49 -9.57 6.52
N ALA A 112 -4.38 -8.87 6.80
CA ALA A 112 -3.17 -9.51 7.31
C ALA A 112 -3.36 -10.18 8.67
N GLU A 113 -4.34 -9.73 9.46
CA GLU A 113 -4.76 -10.35 10.72
C GLU A 113 -5.28 -11.78 10.57
N LYS A 114 -5.80 -12.14 9.39
CA LYS A 114 -6.27 -13.51 9.08
C LYS A 114 -5.12 -14.49 8.91
N ARG A 115 -3.90 -13.99 8.69
CA ARG A 115 -2.65 -14.73 8.49
C ARG A 115 -2.58 -15.52 7.18
N HIS A 116 -3.69 -16.02 6.67
CA HIS A 116 -3.77 -16.79 5.42
C HIS A 116 -5.16 -16.72 4.81
N GLY A 117 -5.25 -17.07 3.53
CA GLY A 117 -6.51 -17.12 2.79
C GLY A 117 -6.96 -15.77 2.24
N VAL A 118 -6.05 -14.79 2.17
CA VAL A 118 -6.33 -13.45 1.61
C VAL A 118 -5.38 -13.15 0.43
N GLY A 119 -5.01 -14.17 -0.31
CA GLY A 119 -4.20 -14.03 -1.52
C GLY A 119 -2.85 -13.37 -1.27
N HIS A 120 -2.49 -12.32 -2.03
CA HIS A 120 -1.19 -11.65 -1.85
C HIS A 120 -1.01 -10.98 -0.47
N ILE A 121 -2.08 -10.72 0.26
CA ILE A 121 -2.00 -10.17 1.63
C ILE A 121 -1.36 -11.19 2.59
N ASP A 122 -1.40 -12.48 2.28
CA ASP A 122 -0.75 -13.53 3.08
C ASP A 122 0.77 -13.30 3.17
N ALA A 123 1.39 -12.73 2.14
CA ALA A 123 2.80 -12.35 2.18
C ALA A 123 3.06 -11.23 3.19
N LEU A 124 2.19 -10.22 3.26
CA LEU A 124 2.31 -9.15 4.25
C LEU A 124 2.15 -9.69 5.66
N ALA A 125 1.20 -10.60 5.89
CA ALA A 125 1.01 -11.28 7.17
C ALA A 125 2.27 -12.04 7.60
N ALA A 126 2.90 -12.78 6.69
CA ALA A 126 4.13 -13.51 6.98
C ALA A 126 5.34 -12.57 7.20
N ILE A 127 5.40 -11.40 6.54
CA ILE A 127 6.41 -10.37 6.81
C ILE A 127 6.18 -9.76 8.19
N GLU A 128 4.93 -9.47 8.60
CA GLU A 128 4.60 -9.04 9.97
C GLU A 128 5.16 -10.01 10.99
N GLU A 129 4.88 -11.33 10.85
CA GLU A 129 5.34 -12.37 11.78
C GLU A 129 6.87 -12.46 11.86
N ARG A 130 7.56 -12.36 10.73
CA ARG A 130 9.02 -12.38 10.69
C ARG A 130 9.64 -11.17 11.38
N LEU A 131 9.07 -9.98 11.20
CA LEU A 131 9.53 -8.77 11.89
C LEU A 131 9.22 -8.83 13.38
N ASP A 132 8.04 -9.33 13.78
CA ASP A 132 7.69 -9.54 15.19
C ASP A 132 8.70 -10.45 15.90
N ALA A 133 9.17 -11.51 15.24
CA ALA A 133 10.13 -12.45 15.78
C ALA A 133 11.54 -11.86 16.00
N THR A 134 11.87 -10.71 15.39
CA THR A 134 13.18 -10.06 15.57
C THR A 134 13.30 -9.26 16.87
N GLY A 135 12.17 -8.88 17.47
CA GLY A 135 12.12 -7.97 18.61
C GLY A 135 12.41 -6.50 18.29
N VAL A 136 12.51 -6.14 17.01
CA VAL A 136 12.62 -4.73 16.58
C VAL A 136 11.36 -3.95 16.96
N ASP A 137 11.49 -2.66 17.25
CA ASP A 137 10.32 -1.79 17.33
C ASP A 137 9.62 -1.75 15.98
N VAL A 138 8.42 -2.32 15.87
CA VAL A 138 7.71 -2.44 14.58
C VAL A 138 6.29 -1.91 14.67
N LEU A 139 5.89 -1.17 13.64
CA LEU A 139 4.53 -0.72 13.43
C LEU A 139 3.99 -1.32 12.13
N HIS A 140 3.01 -2.20 12.22
CA HIS A 140 2.23 -2.70 11.10
C HIS A 140 1.08 -1.74 10.82
N LEU A 141 1.17 -1.00 9.70
CA LEU A 141 0.09 -0.14 9.22
C LEU A 141 -0.84 -0.95 8.32
N ARG A 142 -1.94 -1.44 8.87
CA ARG A 142 -2.96 -2.19 8.14
C ARG A 142 -3.92 -1.23 7.45
N CYS A 143 -3.61 -0.93 6.21
CA CYS A 143 -4.34 0.05 5.42
C CYS A 143 -5.61 -0.53 4.80
N ALA A 144 -6.65 0.29 4.72
CA ALA A 144 -7.90 0.02 4.03
C ALA A 144 -7.70 -0.03 2.50
N TYR A 145 -8.79 -0.27 1.75
CA TYR A 145 -8.77 -0.32 0.29
C TYR A 145 -8.42 1.04 -0.31
N PHE A 146 -7.40 1.10 -1.17
CA PHE A 146 -6.88 2.37 -1.69
C PHE A 146 -7.80 2.99 -2.74
N PHE A 147 -8.04 4.29 -2.68
CA PHE A 147 -8.72 5.03 -3.75
C PHE A 147 -8.04 4.84 -5.10
N THR A 148 -6.71 4.75 -5.11
CA THR A 148 -5.93 4.53 -6.34
C THR A 148 -6.15 3.18 -7.00
N ASN A 149 -6.82 2.21 -6.36
CA ASN A 149 -7.22 0.99 -7.02
C ASN A 149 -8.25 1.26 -8.15
N LEU A 150 -8.98 2.37 -8.07
CA LEU A 150 -9.86 2.82 -9.15
C LEU A 150 -9.09 3.17 -10.44
N LEU A 151 -7.79 3.48 -10.34
CA LEU A 151 -6.93 3.76 -11.49
C LEU A 151 -6.59 2.50 -12.30
N LEU A 152 -6.81 1.31 -11.75
CA LEU A 152 -6.59 0.05 -12.45
C LEU A 152 -7.64 -0.21 -13.54
N ASP A 153 -8.80 0.47 -13.49
CA ASP A 153 -9.88 0.35 -14.48
C ASP A 153 -10.20 1.70 -15.14
N LEU A 154 -9.17 2.48 -15.49
CA LEU A 154 -9.37 3.78 -16.18
C LEU A 154 -10.11 3.63 -17.51
N GLU A 155 -9.88 2.55 -18.24
CA GLU A 155 -10.58 2.27 -19.48
C GLU A 155 -12.08 2.00 -19.25
N GLY A 156 -12.44 1.20 -18.27
CA GLY A 156 -13.83 0.97 -17.85
C GLY A 156 -14.47 2.29 -17.41
N LEU A 157 -13.81 3.01 -16.52
CA LEU A 157 -14.29 4.31 -16.02
C LEU A 157 -14.42 5.36 -17.14
N SER A 158 -13.55 5.33 -18.16
CA SER A 158 -13.69 6.21 -19.33
C SER A 158 -14.97 5.93 -20.13
N ARG A 159 -15.49 4.72 -20.07
CA ARG A 159 -16.77 4.30 -20.66
C ARG A 159 -17.96 4.37 -19.68
N GLY A 160 -17.75 4.90 -18.47
CA GLY A 160 -18.77 4.97 -17.43
C GLY A 160 -19.08 3.63 -16.79
N VAL A 161 -18.11 2.72 -16.70
CA VAL A 161 -18.26 1.39 -16.08
C VAL A 161 -17.23 1.23 -14.96
N LEU A 162 -17.67 0.81 -13.78
CA LEU A 162 -16.83 0.38 -12.68
C LEU A 162 -16.98 -1.13 -12.50
N THR A 163 -15.90 -1.89 -12.72
CA THR A 163 -15.93 -3.35 -12.62
C THR A 163 -15.45 -3.80 -11.24
N THR A 164 -16.16 -4.74 -10.62
CA THR A 164 -15.78 -5.33 -9.33
C THR A 164 -16.26 -6.77 -9.20
N ALA A 165 -15.52 -7.57 -8.40
CA ALA A 165 -15.94 -8.89 -7.92
C ALA A 165 -16.31 -8.88 -6.43
N PHE A 166 -16.27 -7.72 -5.76
CA PHE A 166 -16.78 -7.56 -4.41
C PHE A 166 -18.32 -7.51 -4.41
N ASP A 167 -18.92 -7.86 -3.26
CA ASP A 167 -20.33 -7.63 -3.03
C ASP A 167 -20.63 -6.12 -3.16
N PRO A 168 -21.57 -5.74 -4.05
CA PRO A 168 -21.87 -4.34 -4.32
C PRO A 168 -22.49 -3.60 -3.13
N ASP A 169 -23.07 -4.33 -2.18
CA ASP A 169 -23.79 -3.78 -1.02
C ASP A 169 -23.03 -3.97 0.31
N HIS A 170 -21.89 -4.70 0.29
CA HIS A 170 -21.07 -4.84 1.47
C HIS A 170 -20.20 -3.58 1.68
N PRO A 171 -20.32 -2.88 2.83
CA PRO A 171 -19.51 -1.71 3.12
C PRO A 171 -18.09 -2.14 3.50
N MET A 172 -17.09 -1.50 2.92
CA MET A 172 -15.68 -1.71 3.22
C MET A 172 -14.95 -0.39 3.42
N PRO A 173 -13.90 -0.35 4.24
CA PRO A 173 -13.15 0.88 4.46
C PRO A 173 -12.29 1.21 3.24
N TRP A 174 -12.28 2.49 2.85
CA TRP A 174 -11.49 3.06 1.78
C TRP A 174 -10.55 4.13 2.31
N VAL A 175 -9.42 4.38 1.64
CA VAL A 175 -8.42 5.37 2.09
C VAL A 175 -7.66 6.00 0.92
N ASP A 176 -7.32 7.28 1.05
CA ASP A 176 -6.37 7.95 0.17
C ASP A 176 -4.93 7.54 0.55
N PRO A 177 -4.11 7.05 -0.39
CA PRO A 177 -2.69 6.77 -0.12
C PRO A 177 -1.89 7.98 0.41
N ARG A 178 -2.31 9.21 0.12
CA ARG A 178 -1.68 10.42 0.68
C ARG A 178 -1.88 10.52 2.19
N ASP A 179 -3.08 10.21 2.66
CA ASP A 179 -3.39 10.18 4.10
C ASP A 179 -2.57 9.10 4.82
N ILE A 180 -2.34 7.95 4.18
CA ILE A 180 -1.42 6.93 4.70
C ILE A 180 -0.02 7.52 4.84
N GLY A 181 0.45 8.27 3.83
CA GLY A 181 1.74 8.95 3.88
C GLY A 181 1.87 9.92 5.05
N ASP A 182 0.79 10.62 5.41
CA ASP A 182 0.74 11.54 6.56
C ASP A 182 0.91 10.77 7.88
N VAL A 183 0.21 9.65 8.04
CA VAL A 183 0.35 8.76 9.20
C VAL A 183 1.77 8.19 9.30
N VAL A 184 2.32 7.68 8.19
CA VAL A 184 3.69 7.14 8.13
C VAL A 184 4.71 8.19 8.55
N ALA A 185 4.64 9.40 7.98
CA ALA A 185 5.57 10.48 8.29
C ALA A 185 5.51 10.87 9.78
N ALA A 186 4.32 10.98 10.37
CA ALA A 186 4.15 11.23 11.79
C ALA A 186 4.79 10.14 12.65
N ARG A 187 4.66 8.86 12.28
CA ARG A 187 5.26 7.74 13.00
C ARG A 187 6.79 7.68 12.85
N LEU A 188 7.32 8.01 11.69
CA LEU A 188 8.77 8.06 11.45
C LEU A 188 9.45 9.22 12.20
N LEU A 189 8.75 10.33 12.37
CA LEU A 189 9.25 11.51 13.09
C LEU A 189 9.14 11.36 14.61
N SER A 190 8.25 10.51 15.10
CA SER A 190 8.02 10.29 16.53
C SER A 190 8.97 9.26 17.12
N ASP A 191 9.51 9.55 18.30
CA ASP A 191 10.26 8.60 19.14
C ASP A 191 9.40 8.01 20.28
N ALA A 192 8.12 8.37 20.35
CA ALA A 192 7.23 8.05 21.46
C ALA A 192 6.60 6.65 21.39
N TRP A 193 7.05 5.76 20.49
CA TRP A 193 6.51 4.42 20.37
C TRP A 193 7.63 3.37 20.35
N GLN A 194 7.34 2.20 20.95
CA GLN A 194 8.26 1.07 21.10
C GLN A 194 7.49 -0.24 21.00
N GLY A 195 8.24 -1.33 20.79
CA GLY A 195 7.71 -2.68 20.71
C GLY A 195 6.89 -2.91 19.45
N ARG A 196 5.99 -3.89 19.54
CA ARG A 196 5.09 -4.26 18.44
C ARG A 196 3.81 -3.43 18.51
N LEU A 197 3.52 -2.69 17.45
CA LEU A 197 2.27 -1.95 17.29
C LEU A 197 1.54 -2.38 16.02
N VAL A 198 0.22 -2.36 16.07
CA VAL A 198 -0.65 -2.44 14.89
C VAL A 198 -1.50 -1.18 14.86
N GLN A 199 -1.63 -0.58 13.69
CA GLN A 199 -2.52 0.57 13.49
C GLN A 199 -3.26 0.41 12.17
N ALA A 200 -4.58 0.37 12.22
CA ALA A 200 -5.39 0.48 11.02
C ALA A 200 -5.36 1.91 10.48
N VAL A 201 -5.48 2.05 9.15
CA VAL A 201 -5.59 3.36 8.50
C VAL A 201 -6.80 3.31 7.57
N HIS A 202 -7.87 3.96 8.00
CA HIS A 202 -9.15 4.05 7.28
C HIS A 202 -9.38 5.48 6.81
N GLY A 203 -10.08 5.65 5.70
CA GLY A 203 -10.68 6.94 5.37
C GLY A 203 -11.91 7.23 6.25
N PRO A 204 -12.62 8.34 6.01
CA PRO A 204 -13.66 8.82 6.92
C PRO A 204 -14.93 7.96 6.94
N GLU A 205 -15.11 7.08 5.96
CA GLU A 205 -16.35 6.31 5.79
C GLU A 205 -16.09 4.93 5.18
N ASP A 206 -16.95 3.96 5.51
CA ASP A 206 -17.04 2.69 4.81
C ASP A 206 -18.01 2.87 3.64
N LEU A 207 -17.60 2.43 2.45
CA LEU A 207 -18.38 2.61 1.23
C LEU A 207 -18.64 1.26 0.58
N THR A 208 -19.87 1.06 0.14
CA THR A 208 -20.23 -0.02 -0.77
C THR A 208 -19.83 0.35 -2.20
N PHE A 209 -19.64 -0.64 -3.09
CA PHE A 209 -19.37 -0.34 -4.50
C PHE A 209 -20.52 0.40 -5.18
N ASN A 210 -21.77 0.18 -4.78
CA ASN A 210 -22.92 0.98 -5.23
C ASN A 210 -22.78 2.45 -4.82
N GLN A 211 -22.33 2.73 -3.59
CA GLN A 211 -22.05 4.11 -3.15
C GLN A 211 -20.86 4.72 -3.91
N VAL A 212 -19.81 3.94 -4.14
CA VAL A 212 -18.66 4.38 -4.93
C VAL A 212 -19.08 4.78 -6.35
N ALA A 213 -19.87 3.95 -7.04
CA ALA A 213 -20.35 4.28 -8.39
C ALA A 213 -21.19 5.57 -8.42
N ARG A 214 -22.02 5.82 -7.39
CA ARG A 214 -22.77 7.07 -7.25
C ARG A 214 -21.86 8.27 -7.01
N ILE A 215 -20.89 8.16 -6.08
CA ILE A 215 -19.91 9.22 -5.80
C ILE A 215 -19.10 9.55 -7.06
N LEU A 216 -18.68 8.53 -7.81
CA LEU A 216 -17.96 8.74 -9.07
C LEU A 216 -18.84 9.39 -10.13
N THR A 217 -20.14 9.06 -10.21
CA THR A 217 -21.10 9.73 -11.11
C THR A 217 -21.12 11.23 -10.84
N GLU A 218 -21.22 11.62 -9.57
CA GLU A 218 -21.25 13.04 -9.17
C GLU A 218 -19.89 13.72 -9.44
N ALA A 219 -18.78 13.09 -9.03
CA ALA A 219 -17.45 13.67 -9.15
C ALA A 219 -16.98 13.83 -10.61
N LEU A 220 -17.36 12.89 -11.49
CA LEU A 220 -16.97 12.88 -12.90
C LEU A 220 -17.97 13.61 -13.80
N GLY A 221 -19.16 13.97 -13.31
CA GLY A 221 -20.22 14.63 -14.07
C GLY A 221 -20.80 13.76 -15.18
N ARG A 222 -20.67 12.43 -15.08
CA ARG A 222 -21.21 11.45 -16.02
C ARG A 222 -21.59 10.17 -15.31
N GLN A 223 -22.58 9.45 -15.85
CA GLN A 223 -23.06 8.22 -15.24
C GLN A 223 -21.97 7.15 -15.18
N VAL A 224 -21.75 6.58 -14.00
CA VAL A 224 -20.92 5.40 -13.76
C VAL A 224 -21.83 4.26 -13.33
N ARG A 225 -21.80 3.15 -14.06
CA ARG A 225 -22.58 1.94 -13.78
C ARG A 225 -21.65 0.88 -13.20
N LEU A 226 -22.17 0.11 -12.25
CA LEU A 226 -21.45 -1.02 -11.70
C LEU A 226 -21.59 -2.23 -12.64
N ASN A 227 -20.45 -2.91 -12.90
CA ASN A 227 -20.39 -4.19 -13.59
C ASN A 227 -19.86 -5.24 -12.62
N LEU A 228 -20.71 -6.19 -12.23
CA LEU A 228 -20.34 -7.29 -11.35
C LEU A 228 -19.77 -8.43 -12.16
N VAL A 229 -18.63 -8.95 -11.74
CA VAL A 229 -17.98 -10.12 -12.32
C VAL A 229 -17.79 -11.20 -11.25
N SER A 230 -17.85 -12.46 -11.65
CA SER A 230 -17.53 -13.57 -10.76
C SER A 230 -16.00 -13.72 -10.60
N ASP A 231 -15.58 -14.45 -9.56
CA ASP A 231 -14.17 -14.80 -9.38
C ASP A 231 -13.61 -15.54 -10.59
N ASP A 232 -14.41 -16.43 -11.22
CA ASP A 232 -14.01 -17.12 -12.44
C ASP A 232 -13.87 -16.15 -13.61
N GLY A 233 -14.75 -15.17 -13.73
CA GLY A 233 -14.62 -14.11 -14.73
C GLY A 233 -13.34 -13.29 -14.55
N VAL A 234 -12.96 -12.98 -13.29
CA VAL A 234 -11.66 -12.34 -12.99
C VAL A 234 -10.50 -13.25 -13.36
N ARG A 235 -10.55 -14.54 -12.98
CA ARG A 235 -9.51 -15.52 -13.35
C ARG A 235 -9.30 -15.59 -14.87
N ASP A 236 -10.37 -15.67 -15.61
CA ASP A 236 -10.31 -15.78 -17.08
C ASP A 236 -9.73 -14.51 -17.71
N ALA A 237 -10.12 -13.33 -17.22
CA ALA A 237 -9.57 -12.05 -17.67
C ALA A 237 -8.06 -11.94 -17.38
N LEU A 238 -7.63 -12.31 -16.17
CA LEU A 238 -6.21 -12.26 -15.79
C LEU A 238 -5.37 -13.27 -16.56
N ARG A 239 -5.89 -14.49 -16.81
CA ARG A 239 -5.25 -15.51 -17.66
C ARG A 239 -5.13 -15.02 -19.10
N ALA A 240 -6.19 -14.44 -19.65
CA ALA A 240 -6.17 -13.85 -20.99
C ALA A 240 -5.16 -12.71 -21.11
N ALA A 241 -4.93 -11.95 -20.04
CA ALA A 241 -3.88 -10.94 -19.93
C ALA A 241 -2.46 -11.53 -19.74
N GLY A 242 -2.31 -12.86 -19.69
CA GLY A 242 -1.03 -13.54 -19.61
C GLY A 242 -0.39 -13.61 -18.22
N LEU A 243 -1.17 -13.42 -17.15
CA LEU A 243 -0.63 -13.52 -15.79
C LEU A 243 -0.34 -14.99 -15.42
N PRO A 244 0.74 -15.26 -14.64
CA PRO A 244 1.04 -16.57 -14.11
C PRO A 244 -0.08 -17.09 -13.19
N PRO A 245 -0.28 -18.42 -13.10
CA PRO A 245 -1.36 -19.00 -12.29
C PRO A 245 -1.35 -18.57 -10.81
N SER A 246 -0.19 -18.54 -10.17
CA SER A 246 -0.05 -18.08 -8.77
C SER A 246 -0.41 -16.61 -8.59
N ALA A 247 -0.07 -15.76 -9.56
CA ALA A 247 -0.48 -14.35 -9.57
C ALA A 247 -2.00 -14.22 -9.70
N VAL A 248 -2.62 -15.00 -10.60
CA VAL A 248 -4.08 -15.03 -10.78
C VAL A 248 -4.78 -15.41 -9.48
N GLU A 249 -4.39 -16.54 -8.88
CA GLU A 249 -5.03 -17.00 -7.64
C GLU A 249 -4.75 -16.06 -6.45
N GLY A 250 -3.58 -15.44 -6.40
CA GLY A 250 -3.27 -14.42 -5.40
C GLY A 250 -4.16 -13.18 -5.51
N ILE A 251 -4.41 -12.67 -6.73
CA ILE A 251 -5.30 -11.52 -6.95
C ILE A 251 -6.74 -11.88 -6.62
N VAL A 252 -7.24 -13.00 -7.12
CA VAL A 252 -8.61 -13.47 -6.82
C VAL A 252 -8.77 -13.74 -5.32
N GLY A 253 -7.74 -14.34 -4.69
CA GLY A 253 -7.73 -14.61 -3.25
C GLY A 253 -7.82 -13.36 -2.39
N MET A 254 -7.25 -12.22 -2.83
CA MET A 254 -7.43 -10.95 -2.11
C MET A 254 -8.91 -10.54 -2.06
N THR A 255 -9.61 -10.59 -3.19
CA THR A 255 -11.04 -10.26 -3.24
C THR A 255 -11.89 -11.25 -2.46
N ALA A 256 -11.71 -12.56 -2.73
CA ALA A 256 -12.47 -13.62 -2.09
C ALA A 256 -12.27 -13.63 -0.56
N GLY A 257 -11.01 -13.53 -0.12
CA GLY A 257 -10.66 -13.54 1.30
C GLY A 257 -11.04 -12.27 2.07
N SER A 258 -11.37 -11.19 1.35
CA SER A 258 -11.76 -9.91 1.98
C SER A 258 -13.27 -9.65 1.99
N ARG A 259 -14.10 -10.52 1.41
CA ARG A 259 -15.55 -10.28 1.31
C ARG A 259 -16.26 -10.10 2.64
N ASP A 260 -15.88 -10.90 3.63
CA ASP A 260 -16.47 -10.88 4.96
C ASP A 260 -15.51 -10.29 6.00
N LEU A 261 -14.54 -9.51 5.52
CA LEU A 261 -13.50 -8.99 6.39
C LEU A 261 -14.04 -7.87 7.27
N VAL A 262 -13.97 -8.11 8.58
CA VAL A 262 -14.12 -7.07 9.59
C VAL A 262 -12.72 -6.72 10.09
N PRO A 263 -12.24 -5.48 9.89
CA PRO A 263 -10.92 -5.09 10.36
C PRO A 263 -10.76 -5.30 11.87
N GLU A 264 -9.63 -5.83 12.31
CA GLU A 264 -9.31 -6.03 13.73
C GLU A 264 -9.44 -4.72 14.54
N GLN A 265 -9.07 -3.60 13.94
CA GLN A 265 -9.24 -2.29 14.52
C GLN A 265 -10.35 -1.51 13.77
N PRO A 266 -11.45 -1.19 14.46
CA PRO A 266 -12.53 -0.41 13.85
C PRO A 266 -12.09 1.06 13.61
N ARG A 267 -12.92 1.78 12.85
CA ARG A 267 -12.76 3.22 12.70
C ARG A 267 -12.87 3.93 14.05
N ALA A 268 -11.85 4.71 14.38
CA ALA A 268 -11.73 5.49 15.61
C ALA A 268 -10.91 6.74 15.33
N LEU A 269 -10.78 7.63 16.32
CA LEU A 269 -10.03 8.88 16.18
C LEU A 269 -8.58 8.68 15.64
N LEU A 270 -7.90 7.63 16.11
CA LEU A 270 -6.50 7.36 15.73
C LEU A 270 -6.35 6.53 14.45
N THR A 271 -7.43 5.94 13.94
CA THR A 271 -7.42 5.10 12.74
C THR A 271 -8.11 5.74 11.54
N THR A 272 -8.74 6.91 11.73
CA THR A 272 -9.49 7.63 10.69
C THR A 272 -8.66 8.75 10.08
N THR A 273 -8.70 8.86 8.75
CA THR A 273 -8.08 9.92 7.97
C THR A 273 -9.16 10.76 7.25
N PRO A 274 -8.87 12.02 6.86
CA PRO A 274 -9.94 12.97 6.51
C PRO A 274 -10.40 12.94 5.05
N THR A 275 -9.63 12.37 4.11
CA THR A 275 -9.89 12.54 2.67
C THR A 275 -11.09 11.70 2.24
N ARG A 276 -12.11 12.37 1.67
CA ARG A 276 -13.30 11.72 1.11
C ARG A 276 -13.09 11.33 -0.35
N LEU A 277 -13.67 10.20 -0.75
CA LEU A 277 -13.56 9.67 -2.11
C LEU A 277 -14.02 10.68 -3.18
N GLY A 278 -15.11 11.41 -2.95
CA GLY A 278 -15.61 12.39 -3.93
C GLY A 278 -14.61 13.51 -4.22
N GLY A 279 -13.99 14.08 -3.17
CA GLY A 279 -12.96 15.10 -3.33
C GLY A 279 -11.71 14.56 -4.03
N TRP A 280 -11.28 13.34 -3.66
CA TRP A 280 -10.16 12.68 -4.33
C TRP A 280 -10.46 12.40 -5.82
N ALA A 281 -11.63 11.87 -6.13
CA ALA A 281 -12.02 11.56 -7.49
C ALA A 281 -12.09 12.82 -8.37
N HIS A 282 -12.62 13.92 -7.85
CA HIS A 282 -12.63 15.21 -8.56
C HIS A 282 -11.22 15.73 -8.82
N ALA A 283 -10.32 15.67 -7.84
CA ALA A 283 -8.98 16.23 -7.92
C ALA A 283 -7.99 15.35 -8.71
N HIS A 284 -8.14 14.03 -8.68
CA HIS A 284 -7.11 13.10 -9.16
C HIS A 284 -7.60 12.14 -10.25
N LEU A 285 -8.85 11.68 -10.21
CA LEU A 285 -9.39 10.75 -11.19
C LEU A 285 -9.97 11.47 -12.41
N ARG A 286 -10.76 12.51 -12.18
CA ARG A 286 -11.43 13.27 -13.25
C ARG A 286 -10.45 13.81 -14.30
N PRO A 287 -9.31 14.46 -13.96
CA PRO A 287 -8.38 14.97 -14.96
C PRO A 287 -7.77 13.88 -15.85
N LEU A 288 -7.62 12.65 -15.35
CA LEU A 288 -7.10 11.51 -16.11
C LEU A 288 -8.11 10.96 -17.14
N LEU A 289 -9.38 11.30 -16.98
CA LEU A 289 -10.47 10.83 -17.85
C LEU A 289 -10.97 11.92 -18.81
N GLU A 290 -10.55 13.17 -18.63
CA GLU A 290 -10.88 14.33 -19.49
C GLU A 290 -9.74 14.68 -20.46
N GLY A 291 -8.53 14.15 -20.27
CA GLY A 291 -7.35 14.32 -21.14
C GLY A 291 -7.22 13.19 -22.11
#